data_d768c77b2912bfdecd28d076705c3370
#
_entry.id   d768c77b2912bfdecd28d076705c3370
#
_cell.length_a   1.000
_cell.length_b   1.000
_cell.length_c   1.000
_cell.angle_alpha   90.00
_cell.angle_beta   90.00
_cell.angle_gamma   90.00
#
_symmetry.space_group_name_H-M   'P 1'
#
loop_
_entity.id
_entity.type
_entity.pdbx_description
1 polymer ?
#
loop_
_entity_poly.entity_id
_entity_poly.type
_entity_poly.pdbx_seq_one_letter_code
_entity_poly.pdbx_strand_id
1 'polypeptide(L)' 'MLVAPKSLEGRQQSLVFTAVHRDRNAVLFWHLDDRYLGATSLEHKLSVQPAPGRHRLTVIDEHGASRSVAFSCR' A
#
# COMPACT_ATOMS: atom_id res chain seq x y z
N MET A 1 -1.95 10.01 -8.02
CA MET A 1 -1.35 9.04 -7.06
C MET A 1 -1.13 7.71 -7.75
N LEU A 2 0.04 7.15 -7.55
CA LEU A 2 0.38 5.82 -8.06
C LEU A 2 0.75 4.93 -6.89
N VAL A 3 0.27 3.70 -6.91
CA VAL A 3 0.61 2.71 -5.90
C VAL A 3 1.06 1.45 -6.63
N ALA A 4 2.23 0.95 -6.26
CA ALA A 4 2.78 -0.22 -6.93
C ALA A 4 3.62 -1.04 -5.97
N PRO A 5 3.70 -2.37 -6.20
CA PRO A 5 4.66 -3.18 -5.48
C PRO A 5 6.06 -2.81 -5.92
N LYS A 6 6.95 -2.65 -4.96
CA LYS A 6 8.33 -2.33 -5.25
C LYS A 6 9.21 -3.56 -5.27
N SER A 7 9.03 -4.42 -4.29
CA SER A 7 9.87 -5.62 -4.20
C SER A 7 9.17 -6.70 -3.39
N LEU A 8 9.57 -7.93 -3.69
CA LEU A 8 9.20 -9.09 -2.90
C LEU A 8 10.46 -9.52 -2.18
N GLU A 9 10.43 -9.47 -0.87
CA GLU A 9 11.60 -9.76 -0.07
C GLU A 9 11.48 -11.10 0.62
N GLY A 10 12.54 -11.89 0.48
CA GLY A 10 12.77 -13.06 1.28
C GLY A 10 11.72 -14.13 1.19
N ARG A 11 11.87 -15.09 2.06
CA ARG A 11 10.98 -16.25 2.12
C ARG A 11 9.66 -15.94 2.80
N GLN A 12 9.64 -14.85 3.54
CA GLN A 12 8.44 -14.43 4.24
C GLN A 12 7.42 -13.80 3.32
N GLN A 13 7.79 -13.64 2.07
CA GLN A 13 6.91 -13.06 1.08
C GLN A 13 6.40 -11.68 1.48
N SER A 14 7.27 -10.91 2.11
CA SER A 14 6.97 -9.52 2.37
C SER A 14 6.96 -8.76 1.06
N LEU A 15 5.96 -7.91 0.91
CA LEU A 15 5.86 -7.02 -0.23
C LEU A 15 6.05 -5.60 0.26
N VAL A 16 6.86 -4.84 -0.46
CA VAL A 16 7.02 -3.42 -0.20
C VAL A 16 6.26 -2.67 -1.27
N PHE A 17 5.30 -1.86 -0.85
CA PHE A 17 4.54 -1.01 -1.74
C PHE A 17 5.00 0.42 -1.60
N THR A 18 5.04 1.13 -2.72
CA THR A 18 5.31 2.56 -2.71
C THR A 18 4.15 3.28 -3.35
N ALA A 19 3.93 4.51 -2.90
CA ALA A 19 2.92 5.38 -3.48
C ALA A 19 3.56 6.71 -3.83
N VAL A 20 3.10 7.32 -4.90
CA VAL A 20 3.53 8.64 -5.33
C VAL A 20 2.30 9.53 -5.34
N HIS A 21 2.41 10.68 -4.69
CA HIS A 21 1.33 11.64 -4.63
C HIS A 21 1.84 12.99 -5.12
N ARG A 22 0.96 13.70 -5.83
CA ARG A 22 1.27 15.02 -6.37
C ARG A 22 1.67 16.01 -5.27
N ASP A 23 0.95 15.97 -4.16
CA ASP A 23 1.22 16.82 -3.02
C ASP A 23 2.19 16.10 -2.09
N ARG A 24 3.41 16.63 -1.97
CA ARG A 24 4.42 16.00 -1.13
C ARG A 24 4.10 16.05 0.36
N ASN A 25 3.14 16.88 0.75
CA ASN A 25 2.69 16.95 2.14
C ASN A 25 1.46 16.11 2.43
N ALA A 26 0.99 15.36 1.43
CA ALA A 26 -0.20 14.54 1.62
C ALA A 26 0.04 13.43 2.63
N VAL A 27 -0.99 13.13 3.40
CA VAL A 27 -1.02 11.96 4.28
C VAL A 27 -1.80 10.88 3.57
N LEU A 28 -1.24 9.68 3.51
CA LEU A 28 -1.88 8.54 2.88
C LEU A 28 -2.23 7.51 3.93
N PHE A 29 -3.44 6.99 3.84
CA PHE A 29 -3.97 5.96 4.73
C PHE A 29 -4.03 4.65 3.96
N TRP A 30 -3.40 3.61 4.51
CA TRP A 30 -3.22 2.34 3.83
C TRP A 30 -4.14 1.28 4.42
N HIS A 31 -4.79 0.53 3.54
CA HIS A 31 -5.68 -0.55 3.93
C HIS A 31 -5.35 -1.80 3.11
N LEU A 32 -5.28 -2.93 3.78
CA LEU A 32 -5.16 -4.23 3.10
C LEU A 32 -6.48 -4.96 3.29
N ASP A 33 -7.16 -5.21 2.19
CA ASP A 33 -8.52 -5.71 2.20
C ASP A 33 -9.38 -4.73 3.02
N ASP A 34 -9.94 -5.14 4.14
CA ASP A 34 -10.72 -4.28 5.00
C ASP A 34 -9.98 -3.83 6.26
N ARG A 35 -8.68 -4.11 6.32
CA ARG A 35 -7.90 -3.82 7.52
C ARG A 35 -7.08 -2.55 7.33
N TYR A 36 -7.20 -1.63 8.26
CA TYR A 36 -6.36 -0.45 8.27
C TYR A 36 -4.94 -0.82 8.73
N LEU A 37 -3.94 -0.39 7.95
CA LEU A 37 -2.54 -0.69 8.24
C LEU A 37 -1.80 0.46 8.88
N GLY A 38 -2.15 1.67 8.56
CA GLY A 38 -1.45 2.83 9.08
C GLY A 38 -1.43 3.98 8.08
N ALA A 39 -0.75 5.04 8.45
CA ALA A 39 -0.65 6.24 7.64
C ALA A 39 0.81 6.58 7.38
N THR A 40 1.08 7.17 6.22
CA THR A 40 2.41 7.63 5.87
C THR A 40 2.35 9.09 5.44
N SER A 41 3.46 9.81 5.65
CA SER A 41 3.61 11.16 5.21
C SER A 41 5.05 11.34 4.72
N LEU A 42 5.23 12.18 3.72
CA LEU A 42 6.51 12.46 3.06
C LEU A 42 7.05 11.25 2.30
N GLU A 43 7.40 10.19 2.97
CA GLU A 43 7.84 8.96 2.33
C GLU A 43 6.72 7.92 2.40
N HIS A 44 6.16 7.58 1.26
CA HIS A 44 5.03 6.67 1.18
C HIS A 44 5.48 5.29 0.77
N LYS A 45 5.86 4.52 1.77
CA LYS A 45 6.40 3.18 1.59
C LYS A 45 5.91 2.31 2.72
N LEU A 46 5.40 1.15 2.39
CA LEU A 46 4.83 0.26 3.40
C LEU A 46 5.14 -1.18 3.05
N SER A 47 5.58 -1.92 4.05
CA SER A 47 5.84 -3.34 3.92
C SER A 47 4.65 -4.11 4.49
N VAL A 48 4.18 -5.10 3.75
CA VAL A 48 3.09 -5.96 4.19
C VAL A 48 3.47 -7.42 4.04
N GLN A 49 2.92 -8.26 4.90
CA GLN A 49 3.07 -9.70 4.83
C GLN A 49 1.70 -10.33 4.72
N PRO A 50 1.11 -10.32 3.52
CA PRO A 50 -0.24 -10.83 3.37
C PRO A 50 -0.26 -12.35 3.43
N ALA A 51 -1.38 -12.90 3.88
CA ALA A 51 -1.60 -14.34 3.82
C ALA A 51 -1.69 -14.79 2.36
N PRO A 52 -1.51 -16.09 2.07
CA PRO A 52 -1.70 -16.58 0.71
C PRO A 52 -3.10 -16.26 0.20
N GLY A 53 -3.19 -15.98 -1.09
CA GLY A 53 -4.47 -15.71 -1.73
C GLY A 53 -4.50 -14.34 -2.38
N ARG A 54 -5.70 -13.91 -2.72
CA ARG A 54 -5.92 -12.63 -3.37
C ARG A 54 -6.13 -11.54 -2.33
N HIS A 55 -5.58 -10.37 -2.65
CA HIS A 55 -5.68 -9.22 -1.77
C HIS A 55 -5.87 -7.95 -2.57
N ARG A 56 -6.37 -6.93 -1.89
CA ARG A 56 -6.49 -5.59 -2.45
C ARG A 56 -5.86 -4.61 -1.49
N LEU A 57 -4.91 -3.85 -1.98
CA LEU A 57 -4.32 -2.75 -1.22
C LEU A 57 -4.98 -1.46 -1.65
N THR A 58 -5.50 -0.71 -0.70
CA THR A 58 -6.16 0.57 -0.96
C THR A 58 -5.43 1.67 -0.21
N VAL A 59 -5.16 2.76 -0.91
CA VAL A 59 -4.54 3.94 -0.33
C VAL A 59 -5.49 5.09 -0.54
N ILE A 60 -5.77 5.82 0.53
CA ILE A 60 -6.69 6.96 0.52
C ILE A 60 -5.93 8.17 1.04
N ASP A 61 -6.01 9.29 0.34
CA ASP A 61 -5.40 10.52 0.84
C ASP A 61 -6.36 11.28 1.75
N GLU A 62 -5.88 12.35 2.35
CA GLU A 62 -6.67 13.13 3.30
C GLU A 62 -7.80 13.91 2.63
N HIS A 63 -7.82 13.97 1.32
CA HIS A 63 -8.87 14.65 0.55
C HIS A 63 -9.91 13.66 0.01
N GLY A 64 -9.76 12.38 0.30
CA GLY A 64 -10.70 11.37 -0.13
C GLY A 64 -10.37 10.69 -1.46
N ALA A 65 -9.31 11.10 -2.14
CA ALA A 65 -8.89 10.40 -3.35
C ALA A 65 -8.30 9.05 -2.99
N SER A 66 -8.62 8.02 -3.75
CA SER A 66 -8.17 6.68 -3.44
C SER A 66 -7.68 5.94 -4.67
N ARG A 67 -6.82 4.97 -4.43
CA ARG A 67 -6.33 4.04 -5.44
C ARG A 67 -6.24 2.67 -4.81
N SER A 68 -6.56 1.67 -5.62
CA SER A 68 -6.48 0.28 -5.18
C SER A 68 -5.66 -0.51 -6.17
N VAL A 69 -4.95 -1.48 -5.65
CA VAL A 69 -4.19 -2.43 -6.46
C VAL A 69 -4.56 -3.83 -5.98
N ALA A 70 -4.89 -4.70 -6.91
CA ALA A 70 -5.18 -6.09 -6.61
C ALA A 70 -3.92 -6.91 -6.86
N PHE A 71 -3.64 -7.86 -5.99
CA PHE A 71 -2.48 -8.72 -6.13
C PHE A 71 -2.77 -10.07 -5.50
N SER A 72 -1.93 -11.04 -5.80
CA SER A 72 -2.05 -12.39 -5.26
C SER A 72 -0.74 -12.80 -4.60
N CYS A 73 -0.84 -13.53 -3.51
CA CYS A 73 0.29 -14.14 -2.82
C CYS A 73 0.15 -15.65 -2.84
N ARG A 74 1.27 -16.30 -2.95
CA ARG A 74 1.30 -17.77 -2.90
C ARG A 74 1.65 -18.30 -1.53
#